data_63e3242a188bc9cc3e6b6123c422e616
#
_entry.id   63e3242a188bc9cc3e6b6123c422e616
#
_cell.length_a   1.000
_cell.length_b   1.000
_cell.length_c   1.000
_cell.angle_alpha   90.00
_cell.angle_beta   90.00
_cell.angle_gamma   90.00
#
_symmetry.space_group_name_H-M   'P 1'
#
loop_
_entity.id
_entity.type
_entity.pdbx_description
1 polymer ?
#
loop_
_entity_poly.entity_id
_entity_poly.type
_entity_poly.pdbx_seq_one_letter_code
_entity_poly.pdbx_strand_id
1 'polypeptide(L)'
;DSQVILSGEKKAIDEISDILKKNKKKSVFLPVSAPFHCSLMKSAAEKMKDKIFKTNFKKPDKEIISNVTARPVVDTEIIKKLLIDQISSKVRWRESLLYMVENGVDEFIEIGPGKVLSGLAKRISGNINVKSINTIEDIKSLK
;
A
#
# COMPACT_ATOMS: atom_id res chain seq x y z
N ASP A 1 -7.73 -7.03 8.71
CA ASP A 1 -8.19 -8.11 9.57
C ASP A 1 -8.42 -9.45 8.91
N SER A 2 -8.77 -9.50 7.66
CA SER A 2 -9.16 -10.75 7.00
C SER A 2 -8.22 -11.20 5.88
N GLN A 3 -7.23 -10.40 5.53
CA GLN A 3 -6.38 -10.68 4.39
C GLN A 3 -4.90 -10.39 4.70
N VAL A 4 -4.04 -11.38 4.48
CA VAL A 4 -2.59 -11.27 4.57
C VAL A 4 -2.01 -11.64 3.21
N ILE A 5 -1.11 -10.79 2.70
CA ILE A 5 -0.40 -11.04 1.44
C ILE A 5 1.03 -11.46 1.77
N LEU A 6 1.44 -12.59 1.21
CA LEU A 6 2.80 -13.12 1.30
C LEU A 6 3.48 -12.94 -0.05
N SER A 7 4.75 -12.55 -0.03
CA SER A 7 5.58 -12.40 -1.21
C SER A 7 6.96 -12.97 -0.96
N GLY A 8 7.51 -13.69 -1.94
CA GLY A 8 8.80 -14.35 -1.79
C GLY A 8 9.14 -15.23 -2.99
N GLU A 9 10.09 -16.12 -2.81
CA GLU A 9 10.45 -17.11 -3.83
C GLU A 9 9.28 -18.06 -4.14
N LYS A 10 9.12 -18.38 -5.42
CA LYS A 10 8.00 -19.20 -5.89
C LYS A 10 7.88 -20.50 -5.11
N LYS A 11 8.99 -21.22 -4.91
CA LYS A 11 9.02 -22.48 -4.16
C LYS A 11 8.48 -22.31 -2.73
N ALA A 12 8.93 -21.30 -2.01
CA ALA A 12 8.47 -21.03 -0.65
C ALA A 12 6.97 -20.66 -0.61
N ILE A 13 6.48 -19.90 -1.59
CA ILE A 13 5.05 -19.56 -1.69
C ILE A 13 4.21 -20.81 -2.01
N ASP A 14 4.68 -21.69 -2.89
CA ASP A 14 4.01 -22.95 -3.21
C ASP A 14 3.92 -23.85 -1.94
N GLU A 15 5.02 -24.01 -1.20
CA GLU A 15 5.06 -24.79 0.06
C GLU A 15 4.09 -24.22 1.11
N ILE A 16 4.05 -22.89 1.29
CA ILE A 16 3.11 -22.25 2.22
C ILE A 16 1.66 -22.48 1.76
N SER A 17 1.38 -22.39 0.44
CA SER A 17 0.04 -22.65 -0.08
C SER A 17 -0.43 -24.08 0.25
N ASP A 18 0.46 -25.08 0.13
CA ASP A 18 0.14 -26.47 0.48
C ASP A 18 -0.10 -26.65 1.98
N ILE A 19 0.69 -25.97 2.83
CA ILE A 19 0.47 -25.98 4.29
C ILE A 19 -0.89 -25.37 4.63
N LEU A 20 -1.24 -24.23 4.02
CA LEU A 20 -2.52 -23.57 4.24
C LEU A 20 -3.69 -24.47 3.81
N LYS A 21 -3.57 -25.13 2.66
CA LYS A 21 -4.57 -26.09 2.17
C LYS A 21 -4.78 -27.26 3.13
N LYS A 22 -3.67 -27.87 3.64
CA LYS A 22 -3.75 -28.94 4.64
C LYS A 22 -4.43 -28.48 5.93
N ASN A 23 -4.27 -27.23 6.31
CA ASN A 23 -4.91 -26.60 7.47
C ASN A 23 -6.29 -25.98 7.17
N LYS A 24 -6.90 -26.31 6.03
CA LYS A 24 -8.23 -25.81 5.59
C LYS A 24 -8.31 -24.27 5.59
N LYS A 25 -7.18 -23.56 5.34
CA LYS A 25 -7.13 -22.13 5.18
C LYS A 25 -7.16 -21.78 3.69
N LYS A 26 -8.00 -20.80 3.34
CA LYS A 26 -8.11 -20.32 1.95
C LYS A 26 -6.86 -19.51 1.58
N SER A 27 -6.26 -19.83 0.45
CA SER A 27 -5.21 -19.03 -0.19
C SER A 27 -5.52 -18.85 -1.67
N VAL A 28 -5.08 -17.75 -2.25
CA VAL A 28 -5.27 -17.42 -3.66
C VAL A 28 -4.00 -16.79 -4.18
N PHE A 29 -3.47 -17.27 -5.29
CA PHE A 29 -2.37 -16.63 -5.99
C PHE A 29 -2.84 -15.34 -6.65
N LEU A 30 -2.10 -14.25 -6.43
CA LEU A 30 -2.38 -12.99 -7.11
C LEU A 30 -1.77 -13.00 -8.52
N PRO A 31 -2.47 -12.46 -9.53
CA PRO A 31 -1.98 -12.38 -10.91
C PRO A 31 -0.98 -11.23 -11.06
N VAL A 32 0.17 -11.36 -10.42
CA VAL A 32 1.25 -10.35 -10.44
C VAL A 32 2.50 -10.91 -11.12
N SER A 33 3.28 -10.06 -11.77
CA SER A 33 4.44 -10.44 -12.57
C SER A 33 5.75 -10.51 -11.77
N ALA A 34 5.75 -10.05 -10.51
CA ALA A 34 6.95 -10.00 -9.69
C ALA A 34 6.62 -10.17 -8.20
N PRO A 35 7.60 -10.59 -7.38
CA PRO A 35 7.45 -10.74 -5.93
C PRO A 35 7.55 -9.38 -5.23
N PHE A 36 6.59 -8.49 -5.48
CA PHE A 36 6.57 -7.14 -4.91
C PHE A 36 6.63 -7.14 -3.38
N HIS A 37 7.21 -6.08 -2.83
CA HIS A 37 7.25 -5.80 -1.40
C HIS A 37 8.01 -6.84 -0.55
N CYS A 38 9.04 -7.49 -1.12
CA CYS A 38 9.95 -8.37 -0.38
C CYS A 38 11.41 -8.16 -0.82
N SER A 39 12.34 -8.85 -0.14
CA SER A 39 13.78 -8.71 -0.37
C SER A 39 14.25 -9.01 -1.79
N LEU A 40 13.51 -9.81 -2.57
CA LEU A 40 13.81 -10.11 -3.97
C LEU A 40 13.72 -8.86 -4.87
N MET A 41 13.04 -7.80 -4.42
CA MET A 41 12.93 -6.53 -5.13
C MET A 41 14.08 -5.55 -4.85
N LYS A 42 15.09 -5.91 -4.05
CA LYS A 42 16.23 -5.01 -3.72
C LYS A 42 16.95 -4.49 -4.95
N SER A 43 17.18 -5.33 -5.96
CA SER A 43 17.83 -4.90 -7.20
C SER A 43 17.01 -3.85 -7.96
N ALA A 44 15.69 -3.95 -7.93
CA ALA A 44 14.80 -2.94 -8.51
C ALA A 44 14.83 -1.64 -7.71
N ALA A 45 14.88 -1.72 -6.38
CA ALA A 45 15.03 -0.56 -5.50
C ALA A 45 16.33 0.21 -5.80
N GLU A 46 17.47 -0.48 -5.93
CA GLU A 46 18.75 0.15 -6.29
C GLU A 46 18.71 0.81 -7.68
N LYS A 47 18.08 0.18 -8.68
CA LYS A 47 17.92 0.79 -10.01
C LYS A 47 17.05 2.05 -10.01
N MET A 48 16.07 2.12 -9.13
CA MET A 48 15.18 3.29 -9.00
C MET A 48 15.81 4.43 -8.22
N LYS A 49 16.79 4.13 -7.37
CA LYS A 49 17.44 5.08 -6.45
C LYS A 49 17.91 6.35 -7.14
N ASP A 50 18.70 6.21 -8.19
CA ASP A 50 19.25 7.35 -8.91
C ASP A 50 18.16 8.25 -9.52
N LYS A 51 17.11 7.64 -10.08
CA LYS A 51 16.02 8.39 -10.66
C LYS A 51 15.23 9.15 -9.58
N ILE A 52 14.95 8.50 -8.46
CA ILE A 52 14.25 9.13 -7.33
C ILE A 52 15.05 10.30 -6.78
N PHE A 53 16.37 10.13 -6.53
CA PHE A 53 17.21 11.22 -6.00
C PHE A 53 17.41 12.38 -6.98
N LYS A 54 17.47 12.12 -8.29
CA LYS A 54 17.56 13.16 -9.33
C LYS A 54 16.26 13.88 -9.60
N THR A 55 15.12 13.32 -9.17
CA THR A 55 13.82 13.96 -9.34
C THR A 55 13.69 15.13 -8.36
N ASN A 56 13.22 16.27 -8.86
CA ASN A 56 12.93 17.43 -8.02
C ASN A 56 11.61 17.22 -7.28
N PHE A 57 11.70 16.97 -5.99
CA PHE A 57 10.55 16.85 -5.11
C PHE A 57 10.21 18.20 -4.49
N LYS A 58 8.97 18.63 -4.61
CA LYS A 58 8.46 19.76 -3.84
C LYS A 58 8.01 19.27 -2.47
N LYS A 59 8.22 20.10 -1.44
CA LYS A 59 7.67 19.82 -0.11
C LYS A 59 6.15 19.66 -0.22
N PRO A 60 5.56 18.58 0.31
CA PRO A 60 4.12 18.41 0.26
C PRO A 60 3.42 19.40 1.20
N ASP A 61 2.27 19.93 0.78
CA ASP A 61 1.44 20.81 1.59
C ASP A 61 0.68 20.06 2.69
N LYS A 62 0.55 18.75 2.54
CA LYS A 62 -0.10 17.84 3.49
C LYS A 62 0.82 16.70 3.85
N GLU A 63 0.61 16.12 5.02
CA GLU A 63 1.33 14.93 5.45
C GLU A 63 1.07 13.75 4.53
N ILE A 64 2.12 13.01 4.21
CA ILE A 64 2.05 11.75 3.48
C ILE A 64 2.25 10.62 4.47
N ILE A 65 1.31 9.69 4.54
CA ILE A 65 1.49 8.48 5.35
C ILE A 65 2.30 7.46 4.56
N SER A 66 3.49 7.15 5.05
CA SER A 66 4.39 6.20 4.40
C SER A 66 3.91 4.76 4.55
N ASN A 67 3.92 3.99 3.47
CA ASN A 67 3.64 2.55 3.49
C ASN A 67 4.65 1.74 4.32
N VAL A 68 5.88 2.25 4.48
CA VAL A 68 6.97 1.58 5.21
C VAL A 68 6.83 1.77 6.72
N THR A 69 6.57 2.99 7.15
CA THR A 69 6.54 3.35 8.57
C THR A 69 5.15 3.38 9.17
N ALA A 70 4.09 3.50 8.33
CA ALA A 70 2.73 3.81 8.75
C ALA A 70 2.64 5.10 9.58
N ARG A 71 3.48 6.09 9.25
CA ARG A 71 3.58 7.37 9.96
C ARG A 71 3.67 8.54 8.96
N PRO A 72 3.28 9.75 9.38
CA PRO A 72 3.34 10.94 8.54
C PRO A 72 4.78 11.35 8.23
N VAL A 73 4.98 11.90 7.05
CA VAL A 73 6.23 12.49 6.60
C VAL A 73 5.95 13.69 5.69
N VAL A 74 6.76 14.75 5.83
CA VAL A 74 6.72 15.95 4.99
C VAL A 74 8.11 16.34 4.46
N ASP A 75 9.17 15.76 5.02
CA ASP A 75 10.53 15.99 4.57
C ASP A 75 10.81 15.26 3.27
N THR A 76 11.24 16.02 2.25
CA THR A 76 11.44 15.48 0.89
C THR A 76 12.55 14.44 0.80
N GLU A 77 13.63 14.59 1.57
CA GLU A 77 14.72 13.62 1.55
C GLU A 77 14.34 12.31 2.27
N ILE A 78 13.53 12.42 3.31
CA ILE A 78 12.94 11.24 3.97
C ILE A 78 11.94 10.56 3.03
N ILE A 79 11.09 11.33 2.35
CA ILE A 79 10.13 10.80 1.36
C ILE A 79 10.88 10.02 0.27
N LYS A 80 11.96 10.56 -0.31
CA LYS A 80 12.76 9.86 -1.32
C LYS A 80 13.29 8.52 -0.81
N LYS A 81 13.84 8.48 0.41
CA LYS A 81 14.32 7.24 1.03
C LYS A 81 13.19 6.22 1.21
N LEU A 82 12.05 6.66 1.75
CA LEU A 82 10.88 5.79 1.96
C LEU A 82 10.27 5.28 0.65
N LEU A 83 10.34 6.06 -0.44
CA LEU A 83 9.92 5.60 -1.77
C LEU A 83 10.82 4.48 -2.31
N ILE A 84 12.11 4.51 -2.02
CA ILE A 84 13.04 3.43 -2.37
C ILE A 84 12.77 2.20 -1.50
N ASP A 85 12.66 2.40 -0.19
CA ASP A 85 12.49 1.33 0.79
C ASP A 85 11.18 0.56 0.55
N GLN A 86 10.08 1.22 0.18
CA GLN A 86 8.79 0.56 -0.05
C GLN A 86 8.81 -0.46 -1.20
N ILE A 87 9.76 -0.36 -2.15
CA ILE A 87 9.85 -1.30 -3.27
C ILE A 87 10.13 -2.73 -2.77
N SER A 88 10.93 -2.86 -1.70
CA SER A 88 11.31 -4.15 -1.10
C SER A 88 10.79 -4.38 0.31
N SER A 89 10.01 -3.44 0.85
CA SER A 89 9.43 -3.54 2.20
C SER A 89 7.95 -3.85 2.16
N LYS A 90 7.43 -4.45 3.22
CA LYS A 90 5.99 -4.72 3.32
C LYS A 90 5.18 -3.42 3.36
N VAL A 91 3.98 -3.46 2.78
CA VAL A 91 3.01 -2.37 2.87
C VAL A 91 2.24 -2.47 4.18
N ARG A 92 2.31 -1.46 5.01
CA ARG A 92 1.64 -1.39 6.32
C ARG A 92 0.29 -0.67 6.21
N TRP A 93 -0.55 -1.12 5.25
CA TRP A 93 -1.81 -0.48 4.94
C TRP A 93 -2.75 -0.38 6.15
N ARG A 94 -2.92 -1.50 6.87
CA ARG A 94 -3.79 -1.53 8.05
C ARG A 94 -3.33 -0.54 9.12
N GLU A 95 -2.03 -0.56 9.44
CA GLU A 95 -1.46 0.34 10.45
C GLU A 95 -1.55 1.81 10.00
N SER A 96 -1.37 2.09 8.70
CA SER A 96 -1.53 3.44 8.14
C SER A 96 -2.96 3.95 8.30
N LEU A 97 -3.95 3.12 7.97
CA LEU A 97 -5.35 3.50 8.08
C LEU A 97 -5.76 3.72 9.54
N LEU A 98 -5.38 2.81 10.44
CA LEU A 98 -5.68 2.94 11.87
C LEU A 98 -5.05 4.21 12.45
N TYR A 99 -3.80 4.50 12.09
CA TYR A 99 -3.14 5.74 12.50
C TYR A 99 -3.93 6.97 12.06
N MET A 100 -4.39 7.04 10.81
CA MET A 100 -5.18 8.15 10.30
C MET A 100 -6.51 8.30 11.05
N VAL A 101 -7.22 7.20 11.28
CA VAL A 101 -8.48 7.21 12.03
C VAL A 101 -8.28 7.66 13.48
N GLU A 102 -7.25 7.16 14.16
CA GLU A 102 -6.89 7.57 15.54
C GLU A 102 -6.53 9.06 15.63
N ASN A 103 -6.09 9.67 14.52
CA ASN A 103 -5.79 11.10 14.41
C ASN A 103 -6.93 11.92 13.79
N GLY A 104 -8.16 11.39 13.79
CA GLY A 104 -9.37 12.13 13.45
C GLY A 104 -9.72 12.16 11.96
N VAL A 105 -9.09 11.34 11.12
CA VAL A 105 -9.50 11.22 9.71
C VAL A 105 -10.70 10.28 9.64
N ASP A 106 -11.82 10.79 9.19
CA ASP A 106 -13.10 10.08 9.06
C ASP A 106 -13.58 9.93 7.60
N GLU A 107 -12.98 10.67 6.67
CA GLU A 107 -13.27 10.56 5.23
C GLU A 107 -12.03 10.12 4.44
N PHE A 108 -12.21 9.12 3.59
CA PHE A 108 -11.17 8.59 2.69
C PHE A 108 -11.66 8.62 1.24
N ILE A 109 -10.82 9.11 0.35
CA ILE A 109 -11.12 9.19 -1.08
C ILE A 109 -10.06 8.38 -1.83
N GLU A 110 -10.48 7.27 -2.46
CA GLU A 110 -9.63 6.51 -3.37
C GLU A 110 -9.73 7.12 -4.77
N ILE A 111 -8.61 7.61 -5.30
CA ILE A 111 -8.54 8.21 -6.64
C ILE A 111 -7.81 7.25 -7.55
N GLY A 112 -8.47 6.79 -8.62
CA GLY A 112 -7.91 5.88 -9.60
C GLY A 112 -8.85 4.74 -9.96
N PRO A 113 -8.45 3.83 -10.86
CA PRO A 113 -9.31 2.75 -11.33
C PRO A 113 -9.56 1.70 -10.24
N GLY A 114 -10.82 1.37 -10.03
CA GLY A 114 -11.26 0.33 -9.10
C GLY A 114 -11.70 0.85 -7.74
N LYS A 115 -11.88 -0.09 -6.79
CA LYS A 115 -12.41 0.16 -5.43
C LYS A 115 -11.75 -0.75 -4.39
N VAL A 116 -10.50 -1.14 -4.64
CA VAL A 116 -9.80 -2.13 -3.79
C VAL A 116 -9.46 -1.55 -2.42
N LEU A 117 -8.87 -0.36 -2.39
CA LEU A 117 -8.48 0.30 -1.14
C LEU A 117 -9.70 0.74 -0.34
N SER A 118 -10.74 1.22 -1.02
CA SER A 118 -12.04 1.53 -0.42
C SER A 118 -12.65 0.32 0.28
N GLY A 119 -12.62 -0.83 -0.37
CA GLY A 119 -13.10 -2.09 0.22
C GLY A 119 -12.26 -2.56 1.40
N LEU A 120 -10.94 -2.36 1.35
CA LEU A 120 -10.03 -2.68 2.46
C LEU A 120 -10.26 -1.73 3.64
N ALA A 121 -10.40 -0.43 3.39
CA ALA A 121 -10.62 0.59 4.41
C ALA A 121 -11.91 0.33 5.20
N LYS A 122 -13.02 0.06 4.54
CA LYS A 122 -14.31 -0.27 5.18
C LYS A 122 -14.26 -1.52 6.06
N ARG A 123 -13.41 -2.51 5.71
CA ARG A 123 -13.22 -3.71 6.54
C ARG A 123 -12.37 -3.47 7.78
N ILE A 124 -11.45 -2.50 7.73
CA ILE A 124 -10.56 -2.15 8.85
C ILE A 124 -11.29 -1.30 9.88
N SER A 125 -12.10 -0.33 9.42
CA SER A 125 -12.89 0.55 10.27
C SER A 125 -14.28 0.76 9.66
N GLY A 126 -15.31 0.36 10.39
CA GLY A 126 -16.71 0.52 9.97
C GLY A 126 -17.26 1.94 10.07
N ASN A 127 -16.57 2.82 10.79
CA ASN A 127 -17.06 4.17 11.13
C ASN A 127 -16.45 5.27 10.25
N ILE A 128 -15.91 4.92 9.09
CA ILE A 128 -15.28 5.86 8.16
C ILE A 128 -16.11 6.03 6.89
N ASN A 129 -16.07 7.24 6.35
CA ASN A 129 -16.66 7.56 5.06
C ASN A 129 -15.67 7.24 3.95
N VAL A 130 -16.04 6.43 2.97
CA VAL A 130 -15.13 6.06 1.89
C VAL A 130 -15.79 6.29 0.54
N LYS A 131 -15.16 7.10 -0.29
CA LYS A 131 -15.56 7.40 -1.67
C LYS A 131 -14.51 6.87 -2.65
N SER A 132 -14.93 6.52 -3.85
CA SER A 132 -14.03 6.13 -4.94
C SER A 132 -14.28 7.01 -6.14
N ILE A 133 -13.23 7.60 -6.68
CA ILE A 133 -13.24 8.53 -7.81
C ILE A 133 -12.51 7.87 -8.97
N ASN A 134 -13.24 7.43 -9.98
CA ASN A 134 -12.71 6.68 -11.12
C ASN A 134 -12.87 7.43 -12.43
N THR A 135 -13.82 8.38 -12.52
CA THR A 135 -14.20 9.09 -13.73
C THR A 135 -14.23 10.60 -13.51
N ILE A 136 -14.31 11.36 -14.60
CA ILE A 136 -14.50 12.80 -14.55
C ILE A 136 -15.86 13.17 -13.92
N GLU A 137 -16.87 12.36 -14.15
CA GLU A 137 -18.20 12.51 -13.57
C GLU A 137 -18.16 12.37 -12.05
N ASP A 138 -17.36 11.41 -11.52
CA ASP A 138 -17.16 11.26 -10.08
C ASP A 138 -16.52 12.52 -9.48
N ILE A 139 -15.55 13.14 -10.17
CA ILE A 139 -14.93 14.40 -9.72
C ILE A 139 -15.98 15.51 -9.63
N LYS A 140 -16.86 15.63 -10.63
CA LYS A 140 -17.93 16.62 -10.63
C LYS A 140 -18.92 16.44 -9.50
N SER A 141 -19.09 15.22 -9.00
CA SER A 141 -19.99 14.88 -7.90
C SER A 141 -19.43 15.18 -6.51
N LEU A 142 -18.16 15.58 -6.39
CA LEU A 142 -17.51 15.97 -5.13
C LEU A 142 -17.88 17.40 -4.65
N LYS A 143 -18.78 18.08 -5.32
CA LYS A 143 -19.25 19.43 -4.96
C LYS A 143 -20.24 19.41 -3.82
#